data_d2c92990bfc016edd290a016f9cc2c01
#
_entry.id   d2c92990bfc016edd290a016f9cc2c01
#
_cell.length_a   1.000
_cell.length_b   1.000
_cell.length_c   1.000
_cell.angle_alpha   90.00
_cell.angle_beta   90.00
_cell.angle_gamma   90.00
#
_symmetry.space_group_name_H-M   'P 1'
#
loop_
_entity.id
_entity.type
_entity.pdbx_description
1 polymer ?
#
loop_
_entity_poly.entity_id
_entity_poly.type
_entity_poly.pdbx_seq_one_letter_code
_entity_poly.pdbx_strand_id
1 'polypeptide(L)'
;MIIRISYDFAESISKQDLSDKCALIMRYGHYISCDHKTRLFICNAIKNCGSKTQTDLMLIYKGFDITQECRLYLTTIDLAAYSQHLQKLIELPSEILVENALYEWDLYKSLPEIYKHDQQFKNMFALLSKAIKRNRIVPFHGGGFNQYHLLLQQKDSSSYANVYQMKCCAIFDRDTDDAVTFSPKKNSLFHFLCGKKAGQIKDTDVYTLKQPGGWTWHMWYKRAVENYFPKEKYLELGVNVDEAESSVNGYDYYNIGNIHGYKKDMVPDLSSRMSRADFEKKVKLFNINGVQMSEIQLLLLKFVKLV
;
A
#
# COMPACT_ATOMS: atom_id res chain seq x y z
N MET A 1 2.38 -10.99 2.34
CA MET A 1 1.72 -11.23 3.67
C MET A 1 2.40 -12.36 4.42
N ILE A 2 2.17 -12.45 5.72
CA ILE A 2 2.56 -13.58 6.56
C ILE A 2 1.29 -14.34 6.95
N ILE A 3 1.21 -15.62 6.60
CA ILE A 3 0.07 -16.49 6.92
C ILE A 3 0.45 -17.33 8.14
N ARG A 4 -0.21 -17.08 9.27
CA ARG A 4 0.01 -17.84 10.50
C ARG A 4 -0.85 -19.12 10.49
N ILE A 5 -0.21 -20.25 10.76
CA ILE A 5 -0.86 -21.55 10.85
C ILE A 5 -0.69 -22.06 12.28
N SER A 6 -1.79 -22.28 12.99
CA SER A 6 -1.78 -22.93 14.31
C SER A 6 -1.75 -24.46 14.18
N TYR A 7 -1.27 -25.13 15.21
CA TYR A 7 -1.24 -26.61 15.25
C TYR A 7 -2.64 -27.20 15.15
N ASP A 8 -3.59 -26.68 15.93
CA ASP A 8 -4.97 -27.16 15.97
C ASP A 8 -5.64 -27.06 14.59
N PHE A 9 -5.41 -25.94 13.86
CA PHE A 9 -5.91 -25.80 12.50
C PHE A 9 -5.24 -26.81 11.55
N ALA A 10 -3.90 -26.95 11.62
CA ALA A 10 -3.16 -27.88 10.76
C ALA A 10 -3.60 -29.34 10.97
N GLU A 11 -3.92 -29.72 12.20
CA GLU A 11 -4.40 -31.05 12.57
C GLU A 11 -5.87 -31.29 12.17
N SER A 12 -6.69 -30.23 12.11
CA SER A 12 -8.13 -30.31 11.80
C SER A 12 -8.45 -30.57 10.32
N ILE A 13 -7.48 -30.40 9.42
CA ILE A 13 -7.66 -30.57 7.97
C ILE A 13 -6.84 -31.75 7.46
N SER A 14 -7.19 -32.26 6.28
CA SER A 14 -6.42 -33.35 5.67
C SER A 14 -4.99 -32.94 5.35
N LYS A 15 -4.04 -33.88 5.41
CA LYS A 15 -2.64 -33.62 5.04
C LYS A 15 -2.51 -33.12 3.62
N GLN A 16 -3.34 -33.60 2.70
CA GLN A 16 -3.37 -33.13 1.31
C GLN A 16 -3.81 -31.67 1.24
N ASP A 17 -4.92 -31.31 1.89
CA ASP A 17 -5.43 -29.94 1.91
C ASP A 17 -4.43 -28.95 2.55
N LEU A 18 -3.79 -29.37 3.65
CA LEU A 18 -2.72 -28.59 4.29
C LEU A 18 -1.54 -28.37 3.33
N SER A 19 -1.11 -29.39 2.64
CA SER A 19 -0.03 -29.33 1.66
C SER A 19 -0.38 -28.40 0.49
N ASP A 20 -1.61 -28.47 -0.02
CA ASP A 20 -2.07 -27.64 -1.13
C ASP A 20 -2.18 -26.17 -0.73
N LYS A 21 -2.69 -25.88 0.47
CA LYS A 21 -2.73 -24.52 1.02
C LYS A 21 -1.32 -23.95 1.20
N CYS A 22 -0.37 -24.71 1.75
CA CYS A 22 1.01 -24.26 1.88
C CYS A 22 1.67 -23.99 0.51
N ALA A 23 1.44 -24.87 -0.46
CA ALA A 23 1.95 -24.69 -1.82
C ALA A 23 1.35 -23.44 -2.49
N LEU A 24 0.05 -23.19 -2.32
CA LEU A 24 -0.63 -22.00 -2.81
C LEU A 24 -0.01 -20.73 -2.20
N ILE A 25 0.13 -20.66 -0.88
CA ILE A 25 0.75 -19.54 -0.15
C ILE A 25 2.13 -19.22 -0.74
N MET A 26 2.96 -20.25 -0.91
CA MET A 26 4.35 -20.07 -1.36
C MET A 26 4.48 -19.74 -2.84
N ARG A 27 3.64 -20.30 -3.70
CA ARG A 27 3.61 -20.00 -5.14
C ARG A 27 3.36 -18.51 -5.39
N TYR A 28 2.56 -17.90 -4.55
CA TYR A 28 2.27 -16.48 -4.61
C TYR A 28 3.25 -15.59 -3.83
N GLY A 29 4.29 -16.18 -3.22
CA GLY A 29 5.39 -15.44 -2.58
C GLY A 29 5.04 -14.88 -1.21
N HIS A 30 4.07 -15.47 -0.53
CA HIS A 30 3.75 -15.17 0.86
C HIS A 30 4.57 -16.04 1.82
N TYR A 31 4.61 -15.68 3.10
CA TYR A 31 5.36 -16.37 4.14
C TYR A 31 4.43 -17.22 5.01
N ILE A 32 4.97 -18.29 5.61
CA ILE A 32 4.26 -19.14 6.56
C ILE A 32 4.88 -18.96 7.95
N SER A 33 4.08 -18.51 8.92
CA SER A 33 4.46 -18.39 10.33
C SER A 33 3.79 -19.47 11.16
N CYS A 34 4.55 -20.24 11.93
CA CYS A 34 4.04 -21.22 12.85
C CYS A 34 5.10 -21.53 13.93
N ASP A 35 4.70 -22.20 15.01
CA ASP A 35 5.62 -22.75 16.00
C ASP A 35 6.39 -23.97 15.46
N HIS A 36 7.36 -24.44 16.24
CA HIS A 36 8.20 -25.55 15.85
C HIS A 36 7.41 -26.86 15.64
N LYS A 37 6.46 -27.17 16.54
CA LYS A 37 5.61 -28.35 16.46
C LYS A 37 4.78 -28.36 15.18
N THR A 38 4.13 -27.24 14.90
CA THR A 38 3.32 -27.05 13.68
C THR A 38 4.19 -27.14 12.43
N ARG A 39 5.39 -26.57 12.44
CA ARG A 39 6.34 -26.66 11.31
C ARG A 39 6.71 -28.12 11.01
N LEU A 40 7.03 -28.91 12.03
CA LEU A 40 7.32 -30.34 11.86
C LEU A 40 6.11 -31.09 11.29
N PHE A 41 4.90 -30.79 11.78
CA PHE A 41 3.67 -31.39 11.30
C PHE A 41 3.44 -31.07 9.81
N ILE A 42 3.55 -29.82 9.42
CA ILE A 42 3.43 -29.36 8.02
C ILE A 42 4.47 -30.07 7.13
N CYS A 43 5.74 -30.08 7.55
CA CYS A 43 6.82 -30.73 6.79
C CYS A 43 6.55 -32.21 6.57
N ASN A 44 6.04 -32.93 7.59
CA ASN A 44 5.69 -34.36 7.50
C ASN A 44 4.46 -34.57 6.59
N ALA A 45 3.44 -33.70 6.69
CA ALA A 45 2.28 -33.75 5.82
C ALA A 45 2.69 -33.64 4.34
N ILE A 46 3.53 -32.62 4.02
CA ILE A 46 4.00 -32.38 2.65
C ILE A 46 4.83 -33.54 2.10
N LYS A 47 5.75 -34.09 2.89
CA LYS A 47 6.57 -35.25 2.49
C LYS A 47 5.72 -36.49 2.13
N ASN A 48 4.61 -36.67 2.84
CA ASN A 48 3.74 -37.85 2.66
C ASN A 48 2.68 -37.64 1.57
N CYS A 49 2.51 -36.44 1.05
CA CYS A 49 1.64 -36.13 -0.08
C CYS A 49 2.44 -36.26 -1.38
N GLY A 50 2.54 -37.43 -1.94
CA GLY A 50 3.42 -37.86 -3.05
C GLY A 50 3.29 -37.10 -4.39
N SER A 51 2.51 -36.02 -4.45
CA SER A 51 2.29 -35.20 -5.67
C SER A 51 3.15 -33.93 -5.77
N LYS A 52 4.02 -33.65 -4.80
CA LYS A 52 4.83 -32.43 -4.78
C LYS A 52 6.21 -32.65 -5.35
N THR A 53 6.66 -31.75 -6.22
CA THR A 53 8.02 -31.77 -6.74
C THR A 53 9.02 -31.32 -5.67
N GLN A 54 10.29 -31.66 -5.85
CA GLN A 54 11.38 -31.18 -4.98
C GLN A 54 11.43 -29.64 -4.94
N THR A 55 11.07 -28.98 -6.05
CA THR A 55 10.98 -27.51 -6.15
C THR A 55 9.88 -26.96 -5.25
N ASP A 56 8.70 -27.59 -5.19
CA ASP A 56 7.61 -27.17 -4.30
C ASP A 56 8.02 -27.29 -2.83
N LEU A 57 8.71 -28.37 -2.47
CA LEU A 57 9.24 -28.56 -1.11
C LEU A 57 10.24 -27.46 -0.73
N MET A 58 11.19 -27.14 -1.63
CA MET A 58 12.15 -26.06 -1.38
C MET A 58 11.47 -24.69 -1.23
N LEU A 59 10.45 -24.40 -2.03
CA LEU A 59 9.68 -23.17 -1.91
C LEU A 59 8.98 -23.07 -0.55
N ILE A 60 8.35 -24.16 -0.10
CA ILE A 60 7.66 -24.19 1.20
C ILE A 60 8.66 -23.98 2.34
N TYR A 61 9.83 -24.62 2.29
CA TYR A 61 10.87 -24.38 3.30
C TYR A 61 11.33 -22.92 3.36
N LYS A 62 11.49 -22.26 2.21
CA LYS A 62 11.80 -20.83 2.17
C LYS A 62 10.69 -19.96 2.77
N GLY A 63 9.44 -20.38 2.73
CA GLY A 63 8.33 -19.67 3.31
C GLY A 63 8.38 -19.52 4.83
N PHE A 64 9.15 -20.37 5.49
CA PHE A 64 9.37 -20.24 6.94
C PHE A 64 10.48 -19.24 7.31
N ASP A 65 11.26 -18.75 6.34
CA ASP A 65 12.36 -17.81 6.57
C ASP A 65 11.84 -16.36 6.61
N ILE A 66 11.22 -16.01 7.72
CA ILE A 66 10.63 -14.70 7.94
C ILE A 66 11.61 -13.81 8.69
N THR A 67 12.10 -12.76 8.03
CA THR A 67 12.98 -11.77 8.67
C THR A 67 12.21 -10.91 9.67
N GLN A 68 12.94 -10.27 10.61
CA GLN A 68 12.35 -9.32 11.54
C GLN A 68 11.68 -8.15 10.79
N GLU A 69 12.27 -7.67 9.73
CA GLU A 69 11.72 -6.61 8.88
C GLU A 69 10.37 -7.02 8.27
N CYS A 70 10.25 -8.25 7.75
CA CYS A 70 8.96 -8.78 7.28
C CYS A 70 7.90 -8.79 8.38
N ARG A 71 8.26 -9.17 9.61
CA ARG A 71 7.33 -9.20 10.76
C ARG A 71 6.84 -7.80 11.15
N LEU A 72 7.65 -6.77 10.95
CA LEU A 72 7.29 -5.40 11.27
C LEU A 72 6.36 -4.76 10.24
N TYR A 73 6.54 -5.06 8.96
CA TYR A 73 5.90 -4.31 7.88
C TYR A 73 4.88 -5.10 7.05
N LEU A 74 4.94 -6.44 7.02
CA LEU A 74 3.93 -7.24 6.32
C LEU A 74 2.70 -7.48 7.21
N THR A 75 1.55 -7.52 6.58
CA THR A 75 0.31 -7.94 7.27
C THR A 75 0.40 -9.42 7.65
N THR A 76 0.09 -9.73 8.90
CA THR A 76 -0.03 -11.11 9.40
C THR A 76 -1.49 -11.48 9.57
N ILE A 77 -1.90 -12.62 9.05
CA ILE A 77 -3.26 -13.17 9.18
C ILE A 77 -3.23 -14.61 9.68
N ASP A 78 -4.30 -15.04 10.35
CA ASP A 78 -4.50 -16.42 10.75
C ASP A 78 -5.19 -17.21 9.65
N LEU A 79 -4.59 -18.32 9.21
CA LEU A 79 -5.16 -19.17 8.17
C LEU A 79 -6.55 -19.70 8.56
N ALA A 80 -6.77 -20.01 9.83
CA ALA A 80 -8.06 -20.50 10.32
C ALA A 80 -9.20 -19.50 10.03
N ALA A 81 -8.96 -18.20 10.24
CA ALA A 81 -9.95 -17.14 10.02
C ALA A 81 -10.27 -16.91 8.53
N TYR A 82 -9.35 -17.26 7.63
CA TYR A 82 -9.47 -17.02 6.19
C TYR A 82 -9.48 -18.28 5.34
N SER A 83 -9.62 -19.45 5.94
CA SER A 83 -9.52 -20.75 5.24
C SER A 83 -10.48 -20.89 4.07
N GLN A 84 -11.71 -20.37 4.19
CA GLN A 84 -12.72 -20.38 3.12
C GLN A 84 -12.44 -19.35 2.00
N HIS A 85 -11.66 -18.29 2.30
CA HIS A 85 -11.35 -17.21 1.38
C HIS A 85 -9.88 -17.16 0.99
N LEU A 86 -9.07 -18.16 1.39
CA LEU A 86 -7.63 -18.16 1.19
C LEU A 86 -7.24 -17.98 -0.27
N GLN A 87 -7.88 -18.73 -1.16
CA GLN A 87 -7.60 -18.63 -2.59
C GLN A 87 -7.86 -17.18 -3.08
N LYS A 88 -9.01 -16.63 -2.76
CA LYS A 88 -9.36 -15.25 -3.12
C LYS A 88 -8.36 -14.25 -2.54
N LEU A 89 -8.01 -14.39 -1.27
CA LEU A 89 -7.04 -13.54 -0.59
C LEU A 89 -5.65 -13.58 -1.24
N ILE A 90 -5.22 -14.74 -1.70
CA ILE A 90 -3.88 -14.91 -2.29
C ILE A 90 -3.86 -14.51 -3.76
N GLU A 91 -4.88 -14.84 -4.55
CA GLU A 91 -4.91 -14.65 -5.99
C GLU A 91 -5.31 -13.25 -6.43
N LEU A 92 -6.20 -12.58 -5.67
CA LEU A 92 -6.59 -11.22 -6.01
C LEU A 92 -5.38 -10.28 -5.95
N PRO A 93 -5.20 -9.43 -6.95
CA PRO A 93 -4.26 -8.34 -6.85
C PRO A 93 -4.71 -7.38 -5.74
N SER A 94 -3.74 -6.70 -5.14
CA SER A 94 -4.03 -5.57 -4.25
C SER A 94 -4.29 -4.32 -5.09
N GLU A 95 -5.23 -3.50 -4.66
CA GLU A 95 -5.69 -2.34 -5.41
C GLU A 95 -5.28 -1.05 -4.73
N ILE A 96 -4.68 -0.15 -5.50
CA ILE A 96 -4.42 1.23 -5.07
C ILE A 96 -5.50 2.10 -5.70
N LEU A 97 -6.46 2.53 -4.87
CA LEU A 97 -7.51 3.44 -5.27
C LEU A 97 -6.93 4.85 -5.37
N VAL A 98 -6.94 5.44 -6.56
CA VAL A 98 -6.41 6.76 -6.89
C VAL A 98 -7.45 7.57 -7.65
N GLU A 99 -7.36 8.91 -7.60
CA GLU A 99 -8.34 9.77 -8.27
C GLU A 99 -8.33 9.56 -9.79
N ASN A 100 -7.15 9.51 -10.37
CA ASN A 100 -6.99 9.29 -11.80
C ASN A 100 -5.88 8.27 -12.07
N ALA A 101 -6.28 7.02 -12.25
CA ALA A 101 -5.34 5.92 -12.50
C ALA A 101 -4.53 6.10 -13.80
N LEU A 102 -5.05 6.83 -14.80
CA LEU A 102 -4.34 7.07 -16.06
C LEU A 102 -3.11 7.97 -15.87
N TYR A 103 -3.18 8.94 -14.95
CA TYR A 103 -2.13 9.94 -14.78
C TYR A 103 -1.28 9.71 -13.53
N GLU A 104 -1.86 9.22 -12.45
CA GLU A 104 -1.16 9.09 -11.17
C GLU A 104 -0.42 7.77 -11.02
N TRP A 105 -0.86 6.70 -11.70
CA TRP A 105 -0.26 5.39 -11.51
C TRP A 105 1.22 5.32 -11.88
N ASP A 106 1.65 6.07 -12.87
CA ASP A 106 3.05 6.11 -13.30
C ASP A 106 3.96 6.62 -12.19
N LEU A 107 3.50 7.59 -11.40
CA LEU A 107 4.19 8.02 -10.19
C LEU A 107 4.29 6.87 -9.19
N TYR A 108 3.15 6.32 -8.76
CA TYR A 108 3.13 5.31 -7.69
C TYR A 108 3.92 4.05 -8.02
N LYS A 109 3.88 3.60 -9.27
CA LYS A 109 4.66 2.42 -9.70
C LYS A 109 6.17 2.70 -9.79
N SER A 110 6.59 3.96 -10.00
CA SER A 110 8.01 4.34 -10.07
C SER A 110 8.66 4.52 -8.70
N LEU A 111 7.90 4.91 -7.67
CA LEU A 111 8.43 5.19 -6.34
C LEU A 111 9.26 4.04 -5.74
N PRO A 112 8.87 2.76 -5.78
CA PRO A 112 9.70 1.68 -5.25
C PRO A 112 11.05 1.52 -5.96
N GLU A 113 11.15 1.84 -7.24
CA GLU A 113 12.42 1.83 -7.99
C GLU A 113 13.28 3.04 -7.61
N ILE A 114 12.67 4.22 -7.45
CA ILE A 114 13.35 5.44 -6.99
C ILE A 114 13.95 5.23 -5.60
N TYR A 115 13.25 4.51 -4.72
CA TYR A 115 13.67 4.23 -3.35
C TYR A 115 14.35 2.86 -3.15
N LYS A 116 14.68 2.11 -4.21
CA LYS A 116 15.26 0.75 -4.12
C LYS A 116 16.60 0.66 -3.38
N HIS A 117 17.35 1.77 -3.30
CA HIS A 117 18.60 1.88 -2.55
C HIS A 117 18.43 2.53 -1.17
N ASP A 118 17.19 2.64 -0.68
CA ASP A 118 16.93 3.11 0.67
C ASP A 118 17.63 2.21 1.68
N GLN A 119 18.46 2.82 2.57
CA GLN A 119 19.26 2.03 3.51
C GLN A 119 18.41 1.30 4.55
N GLN A 120 17.26 1.87 4.90
CA GLN A 120 16.41 1.37 5.97
C GLN A 120 15.39 0.34 5.48
N PHE A 121 14.83 0.51 4.27
CA PHE A 121 13.68 -0.27 3.77
C PHE A 121 13.92 -0.96 2.43
N LYS A 122 15.17 -1.07 1.98
CA LYS A 122 15.53 -1.59 0.65
C LYS A 122 14.89 -2.95 0.32
N ASN A 123 14.82 -3.87 1.30
CA ASN A 123 14.25 -5.20 1.08
C ASN A 123 12.73 -5.13 0.88
N MET A 124 12.06 -4.27 1.65
CA MET A 124 10.61 -4.06 1.55
C MET A 124 10.25 -3.38 0.23
N PHE A 125 11.03 -2.39 -0.20
CA PHE A 125 10.80 -1.70 -1.48
C PHE A 125 11.15 -2.58 -2.68
N ALA A 126 12.15 -3.45 -2.59
CA ALA A 126 12.42 -4.47 -3.60
C ALA A 126 11.28 -5.50 -3.71
N LEU A 127 10.71 -5.93 -2.57
CA LEU A 127 9.53 -6.80 -2.55
C LEU A 127 8.34 -6.12 -3.24
N LEU A 128 8.09 -4.85 -2.92
CA LEU A 128 7.02 -4.05 -3.49
C LEU A 128 7.19 -3.85 -5.01
N SER A 129 8.40 -3.46 -5.47
CA SER A 129 8.71 -3.34 -6.89
C SER A 129 8.43 -4.64 -7.65
N LYS A 130 8.85 -5.78 -7.09
CA LYS A 130 8.57 -7.09 -7.66
C LYS A 130 7.07 -7.41 -7.72
N ALA A 131 6.29 -7.02 -6.70
CA ALA A 131 4.85 -7.22 -6.67
C ALA A 131 4.15 -6.39 -7.76
N ILE A 132 4.54 -5.13 -7.94
CA ILE A 132 4.02 -4.26 -9.01
C ILE A 132 4.35 -4.82 -10.40
N LYS A 133 5.62 -5.20 -10.65
CA LYS A 133 6.04 -5.81 -11.93
C LYS A 133 5.29 -7.10 -12.28
N ARG A 134 4.75 -7.79 -11.30
CA ARG A 134 3.96 -9.02 -11.45
C ARG A 134 2.45 -8.78 -11.46
N ASN A 135 2.01 -7.53 -11.53
CA ASN A 135 0.60 -7.13 -11.46
C ASN A 135 -0.12 -7.65 -10.19
N ARG A 136 0.60 -7.77 -9.08
CA ARG A 136 0.00 -8.10 -7.79
C ARG A 136 -0.47 -6.89 -7.02
N ILE A 137 -0.04 -5.72 -7.44
CA ILE A 137 -0.56 -4.42 -7.05
C ILE A 137 -0.92 -3.70 -8.33
N VAL A 138 -2.14 -3.25 -8.42
CA VAL A 138 -2.71 -2.59 -9.60
C VAL A 138 -3.43 -1.31 -9.21
N PRO A 139 -3.51 -0.33 -10.11
CA PRO A 139 -4.33 0.85 -9.87
C PRO A 139 -5.81 0.50 -9.98
N PHE A 140 -6.62 1.18 -9.18
CA PHE A 140 -8.06 1.18 -9.31
C PHE A 140 -8.54 2.63 -9.44
N HIS A 141 -9.26 2.93 -10.53
CA HIS A 141 -9.71 4.30 -10.81
C HIS A 141 -10.88 4.69 -9.92
N GLY A 142 -10.70 5.73 -9.11
CA GLY A 142 -11.68 6.19 -8.15
C GLY A 142 -12.81 7.05 -8.72
N GLY A 143 -12.68 7.55 -9.95
CA GLY A 143 -13.69 8.42 -10.56
C GLY A 143 -13.81 9.79 -9.89
N GLY A 144 -12.74 10.24 -9.22
CA GLY A 144 -12.73 11.40 -8.35
C GLY A 144 -13.12 11.04 -6.91
N PHE A 145 -12.62 11.84 -5.94
CA PHE A 145 -12.72 11.48 -4.51
C PHE A 145 -14.17 11.30 -4.01
N ASN A 146 -15.16 11.94 -4.63
CA ASN A 146 -16.58 11.79 -4.28
C ASN A 146 -17.12 10.36 -4.46
N GLN A 147 -16.47 9.55 -5.29
CA GLN A 147 -16.84 8.15 -5.53
C GLN A 147 -16.14 7.18 -4.57
N TYR A 148 -15.04 7.59 -3.91
CA TYR A 148 -14.22 6.70 -3.08
C TYR A 148 -15.03 5.97 -2.01
N HIS A 149 -15.81 6.69 -1.23
CA HIS A 149 -16.58 6.09 -0.16
C HIS A 149 -17.63 5.09 -0.69
N LEU A 150 -18.23 5.35 -1.87
CA LEU A 150 -19.20 4.44 -2.49
C LEU A 150 -18.52 3.16 -2.99
N LEU A 151 -17.35 3.28 -3.63
CA LEU A 151 -16.59 2.14 -4.10
C LEU A 151 -16.09 1.27 -2.93
N LEU A 152 -15.63 1.90 -1.86
CA LEU A 152 -15.19 1.18 -0.67
C LEU A 152 -16.38 0.54 0.07
N GLN A 153 -17.53 1.20 0.16
CA GLN A 153 -18.77 0.62 0.70
C GLN A 153 -19.23 -0.59 -0.10
N GLN A 154 -19.16 -0.54 -1.44
CA GLN A 154 -19.48 -1.68 -2.29
C GLN A 154 -18.58 -2.88 -1.98
N LYS A 155 -17.28 -2.65 -1.77
CA LYS A 155 -16.33 -3.71 -1.37
C LYS A 155 -16.64 -4.22 0.03
N ASP A 156 -16.95 -3.34 0.97
CA ASP A 156 -17.24 -3.66 2.37
C ASP A 156 -18.56 -4.45 2.53
N SER A 157 -19.54 -4.21 1.67
CA SER A 157 -20.82 -4.95 1.65
C SER A 157 -20.75 -6.33 1.00
N SER A 158 -19.61 -6.68 0.40
CA SER A 158 -19.41 -7.97 -0.24
C SER A 158 -19.12 -9.08 0.78
N SER A 159 -19.33 -10.35 0.38
CA SER A 159 -18.91 -11.52 1.16
C SER A 159 -17.39 -11.60 1.38
N TYR A 160 -16.62 -10.77 0.68
CA TYR A 160 -15.15 -10.69 0.75
C TYR A 160 -14.66 -9.38 1.40
N ALA A 161 -15.49 -8.70 2.19
CA ALA A 161 -15.14 -7.44 2.84
C ALA A 161 -13.76 -7.49 3.53
N ASN A 162 -13.52 -8.50 4.35
CA ASN A 162 -12.25 -8.69 5.06
C ASN A 162 -11.04 -8.84 4.12
N VAL A 163 -11.24 -9.45 2.93
CA VAL A 163 -10.19 -9.57 1.92
C VAL A 163 -9.90 -8.21 1.29
N TYR A 164 -10.93 -7.45 0.94
CA TYR A 164 -10.77 -6.12 0.36
C TYR A 164 -10.12 -5.13 1.32
N GLN A 165 -10.47 -5.15 2.61
CA GLN A 165 -9.82 -4.31 3.63
C GLN A 165 -8.30 -4.52 3.68
N MET A 166 -7.84 -5.77 3.49
CA MET A 166 -6.41 -6.09 3.48
C MET A 166 -5.73 -5.82 2.13
N LYS A 167 -6.48 -5.78 1.04
CA LYS A 167 -5.97 -5.71 -0.32
C LYS A 167 -6.17 -4.35 -0.99
N CYS A 168 -6.75 -3.37 -0.30
CA CYS A 168 -7.03 -2.06 -0.85
C CYS A 168 -6.35 -0.95 -0.05
N CYS A 169 -5.74 0.01 -0.74
CA CYS A 169 -5.26 1.26 -0.18
C CYS A 169 -5.86 2.43 -0.95
N ALA A 170 -6.54 3.35 -0.26
CA ALA A 170 -7.03 4.58 -0.87
C ALA A 170 -6.00 5.71 -0.73
N ILE A 171 -5.69 6.38 -1.85
CA ILE A 171 -4.81 7.56 -1.85
C ILE A 171 -5.60 8.73 -2.41
N PHE A 172 -5.51 9.86 -1.74
CA PHE A 172 -6.21 11.08 -2.15
C PHE A 172 -5.48 12.34 -1.71
N ASP A 173 -5.77 13.42 -2.41
CA ASP A 173 -5.22 14.73 -2.13
C ASP A 173 -5.79 15.32 -0.83
N ARG A 174 -5.08 16.26 -0.20
CA ARG A 174 -5.58 16.99 0.96
C ARG A 174 -6.66 17.99 0.58
N ASP A 175 -6.50 18.69 -0.52
CA ASP A 175 -7.41 19.73 -1.05
C ASP A 175 -7.69 20.89 -0.09
N THR A 176 -6.71 21.26 0.72
CA THR A 176 -6.79 22.43 1.61
C THR A 176 -5.68 23.41 1.31
N ASP A 177 -5.87 24.63 1.76
CA ASP A 177 -4.94 25.74 1.54
C ASP A 177 -3.91 25.86 2.67
N ASP A 178 -3.86 24.88 3.58
CA ASP A 178 -2.94 24.84 4.72
C ASP A 178 -2.63 23.40 5.20
N ALA A 179 -1.64 23.29 6.11
CA ALA A 179 -1.21 22.03 6.69
C ALA A 179 -2.08 21.52 7.87
N VAL A 180 -2.97 22.35 8.39
CA VAL A 180 -3.68 22.08 9.66
C VAL A 180 -5.08 21.57 9.42
N THR A 181 -5.75 22.10 8.39
CA THR A 181 -7.14 21.76 8.10
C THR A 181 -7.27 20.51 7.24
N PHE A 182 -8.44 19.87 7.35
CA PHE A 182 -8.86 18.76 6.50
C PHE A 182 -10.16 19.14 5.80
N SER A 183 -10.25 18.88 4.51
CA SER A 183 -11.38 19.32 3.69
C SER A 183 -12.71 18.70 4.15
N PRO A 184 -13.72 19.53 4.54
CA PRO A 184 -15.05 19.04 4.87
C PRO A 184 -15.73 18.28 3.73
N LYS A 185 -15.34 18.51 2.49
CA LYS A 185 -15.81 17.76 1.31
C LYS A 185 -15.53 16.27 1.41
N LYS A 186 -14.53 15.88 2.22
CA LYS A 186 -14.12 14.47 2.45
C LYS A 186 -14.78 13.82 3.67
N ASN A 187 -15.75 14.47 4.31
CA ASN A 187 -16.40 13.93 5.53
C ASN A 187 -16.97 12.52 5.35
N SER A 188 -17.65 12.23 4.22
CA SER A 188 -18.19 10.89 3.96
C SER A 188 -17.10 9.84 3.87
N LEU A 189 -15.98 10.17 3.21
CA LEU A 189 -14.83 9.28 3.10
C LEU A 189 -14.17 9.05 4.47
N PHE A 190 -13.89 10.11 5.24
CA PHE A 190 -13.30 9.97 6.58
C PHE A 190 -14.21 9.20 7.53
N HIS A 191 -15.53 9.46 7.49
CA HIS A 191 -16.48 8.70 8.29
C HIS A 191 -16.43 7.21 7.97
N PHE A 192 -16.38 6.85 6.70
CA PHE A 192 -16.24 5.46 6.27
C PHE A 192 -14.90 4.84 6.71
N LEU A 193 -13.78 5.55 6.47
CA LEU A 193 -12.44 5.02 6.73
C LEU A 193 -12.11 4.87 8.22
N CYS A 194 -12.60 5.77 9.08
CA CYS A 194 -12.18 5.82 10.47
C CYS A 194 -13.25 6.32 11.46
N GLY A 195 -14.50 6.48 11.03
CA GLY A 195 -15.62 6.92 11.89
C GLY A 195 -15.56 8.40 12.30
N LYS A 196 -14.72 9.23 11.69
CA LYS A 196 -14.46 10.63 12.05
C LYS A 196 -14.93 11.60 10.98
N LYS A 197 -15.21 12.86 11.37
CA LYS A 197 -15.39 13.99 10.43
C LYS A 197 -14.05 14.72 10.26
N ALA A 198 -13.91 15.53 9.19
CA ALA A 198 -12.69 16.27 8.87
C ALA A 198 -12.11 17.05 10.07
N GLY A 199 -12.91 17.78 10.83
CA GLY A 199 -12.46 18.51 12.02
C GLY A 199 -12.01 17.64 13.21
N GLN A 200 -12.16 16.33 13.15
CA GLN A 200 -11.74 15.36 14.16
C GLN A 200 -10.52 14.54 13.74
N ILE A 201 -10.13 14.63 12.46
CA ILE A 201 -8.94 13.95 11.92
C ILE A 201 -7.69 14.61 12.49
N LYS A 202 -6.72 13.78 12.82
CA LYS A 202 -5.39 14.21 13.25
C LYS A 202 -4.32 13.62 12.33
N ASP A 203 -3.17 14.27 12.25
CA ASP A 203 -2.02 13.74 11.50
C ASP A 203 -1.67 12.31 11.92
N THR A 204 -1.83 11.97 13.20
CA THR A 204 -1.63 10.61 13.73
C THR A 204 -2.63 9.57 13.22
N ASP A 205 -3.78 9.97 12.72
CA ASP A 205 -4.73 9.06 12.07
C ASP A 205 -4.32 8.76 10.62
N VAL A 206 -3.72 9.74 9.96
CA VAL A 206 -3.31 9.69 8.55
C VAL A 206 -1.93 9.07 8.38
N TYR A 207 -0.94 9.65 9.09
CA TYR A 207 0.48 9.33 8.92
C TYR A 207 0.92 8.28 9.93
N THR A 208 0.34 7.10 9.79
CA THR A 208 0.62 5.90 10.60
C THR A 208 0.52 4.65 9.74
N LEU A 209 1.20 3.58 10.16
CA LEU A 209 1.07 2.26 9.54
C LEU A 209 -0.16 1.48 10.03
N LYS A 210 -0.65 1.77 11.23
CA LYS A 210 -1.84 1.12 11.81
C LYS A 210 -2.96 2.15 11.92
N GLN A 211 -3.75 2.24 10.88
CA GLN A 211 -4.85 3.19 10.81
C GLN A 211 -6.11 2.68 11.51
N PRO A 212 -6.92 3.58 12.10
CA PRO A 212 -8.23 3.21 12.60
C PRO A 212 -9.15 2.75 11.48
N GLY A 213 -10.17 1.93 11.80
CA GLY A 213 -11.19 1.48 10.86
C GLY A 213 -10.81 0.31 9.96
N GLY A 214 -9.58 -0.21 10.03
CA GLY A 214 -9.16 -1.43 9.32
C GLY A 214 -8.75 -1.22 7.85
N TRP A 215 -9.21 -0.16 7.20
CA TRP A 215 -8.80 0.19 5.85
C TRP A 215 -7.41 0.83 5.82
N THR A 216 -6.61 0.52 4.80
CA THR A 216 -5.35 1.23 4.55
C THR A 216 -5.64 2.43 3.66
N TRP A 217 -5.18 3.61 4.06
CA TRP A 217 -5.35 4.82 3.28
C TRP A 217 -4.21 5.81 3.52
N HIS A 218 -4.03 6.74 2.55
CA HIS A 218 -3.06 7.81 2.63
C HIS A 218 -3.66 9.08 2.03
N MET A 219 -3.48 10.18 2.73
CA MET A 219 -3.75 11.50 2.21
C MET A 219 -2.43 12.24 2.12
N TRP A 220 -2.17 12.88 0.99
CA TRP A 220 -0.97 13.67 0.82
C TRP A 220 -0.89 14.78 1.88
N TYR A 221 0.32 15.03 2.42
CA TYR A 221 0.55 16.07 3.42
C TYR A 221 0.39 17.45 2.83
N LYS A 222 0.87 17.66 1.60
CA LYS A 222 0.64 18.86 0.81
C LYS A 222 -0.76 18.85 0.21
N ARG A 223 -1.14 19.95 -0.46
CA ARG A 223 -2.47 20.08 -1.06
C ARG A 223 -2.81 18.91 -1.98
N ALA A 224 -1.91 18.59 -2.89
CA ALA A 224 -2.07 17.54 -3.89
C ALA A 224 -0.70 16.96 -4.27
N VAL A 225 -0.71 15.86 -5.02
CA VAL A 225 0.50 15.19 -5.50
C VAL A 225 1.36 16.12 -6.36
N GLU A 226 0.75 17.02 -7.10
CA GLU A 226 1.41 18.03 -7.94
C GLU A 226 2.36 18.95 -7.16
N ASN A 227 2.08 19.21 -5.90
CA ASN A 227 2.92 20.07 -5.05
C ASN A 227 4.24 19.41 -4.62
N TYR A 228 4.46 18.14 -4.96
CA TYR A 228 5.74 17.43 -4.73
C TYR A 228 6.73 17.57 -5.88
N PHE A 229 6.28 17.98 -7.07
CA PHE A 229 7.18 18.19 -8.20
C PHE A 229 7.92 19.52 -8.03
N PRO A 230 9.26 19.56 -8.20
CA PRO A 230 10.03 20.80 -8.17
C PRO A 230 9.66 21.73 -9.33
N LYS A 231 9.81 23.03 -9.11
CA LYS A 231 9.60 24.08 -10.12
C LYS A 231 10.34 23.80 -11.43
N GLU A 232 11.59 23.35 -11.31
CA GLU A 232 12.45 23.07 -12.46
C GLU A 232 11.82 22.04 -13.40
N LYS A 233 11.09 21.04 -12.83
CA LYS A 233 10.42 20.02 -13.62
C LYS A 233 9.24 20.55 -14.42
N TYR A 234 8.51 21.51 -13.85
CA TYR A 234 7.46 22.23 -14.56
C TYR A 234 8.02 23.11 -15.68
N LEU A 235 9.10 23.84 -15.42
CA LEU A 235 9.78 24.66 -16.40
C LEU A 235 10.32 23.83 -17.59
N GLU A 236 10.83 22.63 -17.33
CA GLU A 236 11.24 21.67 -18.38
C GLU A 236 10.08 21.28 -19.32
N LEU A 237 8.84 21.40 -18.85
CA LEU A 237 7.61 21.14 -19.63
C LEU A 237 6.94 22.45 -20.14
N GLY A 238 7.60 23.60 -19.97
CA GLY A 238 7.09 24.88 -20.41
C GLY A 238 6.02 25.51 -19.52
N VAL A 239 5.86 25.02 -18.28
CA VAL A 239 4.90 25.53 -17.30
C VAL A 239 5.61 26.39 -16.27
N ASN A 240 5.23 27.67 -16.17
CA ASN A 240 5.74 28.57 -15.14
C ASN A 240 4.86 28.49 -13.88
N VAL A 241 5.48 28.16 -12.74
CA VAL A 241 4.82 28.00 -11.44
C VAL A 241 5.20 29.09 -10.43
N ASP A 242 5.74 30.23 -10.86
CA ASP A 242 6.13 31.37 -10.00
C ASP A 242 4.95 31.90 -9.18
N GLU A 243 3.75 31.86 -9.74
CA GLU A 243 2.52 32.23 -9.06
C GLU A 243 2.29 31.37 -7.80
N ALA A 244 2.56 30.07 -7.86
CA ALA A 244 2.44 29.18 -6.71
C ALA A 244 3.47 29.52 -5.61
N GLU A 245 4.70 29.88 -5.99
CA GLU A 245 5.74 30.26 -5.03
C GLU A 245 5.43 31.60 -4.34
N SER A 246 4.85 32.54 -5.05
CA SER A 246 4.50 33.88 -4.54
C SER A 246 3.14 33.92 -3.81
N SER A 247 2.39 32.86 -3.83
CA SER A 247 1.06 32.80 -3.20
C SER A 247 1.13 32.88 -1.66
N VAL A 248 0.08 33.41 -1.04
CA VAL A 248 -0.06 33.46 0.43
C VAL A 248 0.01 32.09 1.07
N ASN A 249 -0.49 31.07 0.38
CA ASN A 249 -0.51 29.68 0.85
C ASN A 249 0.82 28.95 0.61
N GLY A 250 1.74 29.58 -0.12
CA GLY A 250 2.99 28.99 -0.56
C GLY A 250 2.81 27.84 -1.55
N TYR A 251 3.89 27.41 -2.14
CA TYR A 251 3.91 26.36 -3.16
C TYR A 251 3.21 25.04 -2.72
N ASP A 252 3.39 24.67 -1.48
CA ASP A 252 2.92 23.38 -0.94
C ASP A 252 1.39 23.25 -0.85
N TYR A 253 0.69 24.41 -0.79
CA TYR A 253 -0.76 24.48 -0.65
C TYR A 253 -1.47 25.26 -1.76
N TYR A 254 -0.72 25.69 -2.77
CA TYR A 254 -1.31 26.31 -3.96
C TYR A 254 -1.99 25.26 -4.83
N ASN A 255 -3.12 25.62 -5.43
CA ASN A 255 -3.77 24.76 -6.41
C ASN A 255 -3.05 24.83 -7.76
N ILE A 256 -2.11 23.94 -8.00
CA ILE A 256 -1.32 23.87 -9.25
C ILE A 256 -2.24 23.73 -10.47
N GLY A 257 -3.42 23.13 -10.32
CA GLY A 257 -4.44 23.03 -11.37
C GLY A 257 -4.94 24.38 -11.93
N ASN A 258 -4.74 25.49 -11.19
CA ASN A 258 -5.10 26.84 -11.64
C ASN A 258 -4.02 27.49 -12.49
N ILE A 259 -2.83 26.92 -12.58
CA ILE A 259 -1.70 27.52 -13.32
C ILE A 259 -1.94 27.37 -14.82
N HIS A 260 -1.79 28.51 -15.52
CA HIS A 260 -1.91 28.53 -16.97
C HIS A 260 -0.87 27.60 -17.63
N GLY A 261 -1.32 26.76 -18.54
CA GLY A 261 -0.47 25.80 -19.26
C GLY A 261 -0.27 24.46 -18.53
N TYR A 262 -0.61 24.34 -17.23
CA TYR A 262 -0.62 23.06 -16.54
C TYR A 262 -1.83 22.21 -16.96
N LYS A 263 -1.61 20.92 -17.12
CA LYS A 263 -2.65 19.91 -17.34
C LYS A 263 -2.32 18.64 -16.53
N LYS A 264 -3.34 17.99 -16.01
CA LYS A 264 -3.17 16.78 -15.17
C LYS A 264 -2.52 15.61 -15.94
N ASP A 265 -2.62 15.57 -17.25
CA ASP A 265 -1.96 14.60 -18.12
C ASP A 265 -0.42 14.80 -18.20
N MET A 266 0.13 15.88 -17.62
CA MET A 266 1.58 16.06 -17.44
C MET A 266 2.16 15.29 -16.26
N VAL A 267 1.35 14.77 -15.35
CA VAL A 267 1.83 14.03 -14.16
C VAL A 267 2.73 12.84 -14.52
N PRO A 268 2.45 12.01 -15.54
CA PRO A 268 3.36 10.95 -15.95
C PRO A 268 4.74 11.47 -16.40
N ASP A 269 4.79 12.54 -17.18
CA ASP A 269 6.03 13.13 -17.65
C ASP A 269 6.84 13.76 -16.49
N LEU A 270 6.17 14.49 -15.60
CA LEU A 270 6.78 15.01 -14.38
C LEU A 270 7.36 13.87 -13.53
N SER A 271 6.58 12.80 -13.32
CA SER A 271 6.97 11.64 -12.52
C SER A 271 8.20 10.94 -13.08
N SER A 272 8.31 10.83 -14.42
CA SER A 272 9.44 10.18 -15.09
C SER A 272 10.77 10.93 -14.90
N ARG A 273 10.69 12.23 -14.57
CA ARG A 273 11.84 13.13 -14.37
C ARG A 273 12.26 13.25 -12.90
N MET A 274 11.53 12.62 -11.98
CA MET A 274 11.80 12.70 -10.55
C MET A 274 12.92 11.76 -10.12
N SER A 275 13.80 12.28 -9.30
CA SER A 275 14.78 11.51 -8.54
C SER A 275 14.38 11.43 -7.06
N ARG A 276 15.05 10.53 -6.31
CA ARG A 276 14.89 10.46 -4.85
C ARG A 276 15.20 11.81 -4.19
N ALA A 277 16.27 12.48 -4.62
CA ALA A 277 16.67 13.77 -4.05
C ALA A 277 15.61 14.87 -4.26
N ASP A 278 14.87 14.84 -5.37
CA ASP A 278 13.78 15.77 -5.63
C ASP A 278 12.65 15.57 -4.62
N PHE A 279 12.25 14.33 -4.35
CA PHE A 279 11.25 14.03 -3.33
C PHE A 279 11.73 14.40 -1.93
N GLU A 280 12.95 14.02 -1.53
CA GLU A 280 13.47 14.24 -0.17
C GLU A 280 13.57 15.72 0.22
N LYS A 281 13.72 16.63 -0.75
CA LYS A 281 13.64 18.07 -0.53
C LYS A 281 12.23 18.58 -0.21
N LYS A 282 11.22 17.86 -0.62
CA LYS A 282 9.81 18.30 -0.61
C LYS A 282 8.94 17.55 0.39
N VAL A 283 9.33 16.36 0.87
CA VAL A 283 8.50 15.51 1.72
C VAL A 283 8.58 15.88 3.20
N LYS A 284 7.48 15.68 3.90
CA LYS A 284 7.41 15.75 5.36
C LYS A 284 8.06 14.52 5.98
N LEU A 285 8.71 14.72 7.14
CA LEU A 285 9.26 13.64 7.97
C LEU A 285 8.30 13.37 9.14
N PHE A 286 8.09 12.09 9.43
CA PHE A 286 7.25 11.60 10.52
C PHE A 286 8.04 10.66 11.43
N ASN A 287 7.73 10.68 12.73
CA ASN A 287 8.22 9.68 13.67
C ASN A 287 7.13 8.62 13.88
N ILE A 288 7.34 7.42 13.39
CA ILE A 288 6.41 6.30 13.47
C ILE A 288 7.02 5.21 14.34
N ASN A 289 6.50 5.03 15.55
CA ASN A 289 7.01 4.05 16.53
C ASN A 289 8.52 4.20 16.83
N GLY A 290 9.02 5.42 16.93
CA GLY A 290 10.44 5.71 17.17
C GLY A 290 11.33 5.69 15.93
N VAL A 291 10.77 5.41 14.77
CA VAL A 291 11.47 5.38 13.48
C VAL A 291 11.13 6.65 12.69
N GLN A 292 12.15 7.43 12.35
CA GLN A 292 11.97 8.58 11.47
C GLN A 292 11.89 8.12 10.01
N MET A 293 10.84 8.53 9.31
CA MET A 293 10.64 8.20 7.91
C MET A 293 9.98 9.34 7.15
N SER A 294 10.26 9.44 5.86
CA SER A 294 9.60 10.39 4.98
C SER A 294 8.17 9.94 4.66
N GLU A 295 7.34 10.87 4.20
CA GLU A 295 5.98 10.57 3.74
C GLU A 295 5.98 9.51 2.64
N ILE A 296 6.93 9.57 1.70
CA ILE A 296 7.03 8.57 0.63
C ILE A 296 7.40 7.20 1.19
N GLN A 297 8.33 7.12 2.13
CA GLN A 297 8.67 5.85 2.79
C GLN A 297 7.44 5.27 3.52
N LEU A 298 6.68 6.12 4.22
CA LEU A 298 5.44 5.71 4.89
C LEU A 298 4.39 5.21 3.89
N LEU A 299 4.19 5.92 2.77
CA LEU A 299 3.29 5.52 1.69
C LEU A 299 3.70 4.15 1.12
N LEU A 300 4.99 3.97 0.80
CA LEU A 300 5.50 2.70 0.28
C LEU A 300 5.35 1.55 1.27
N LEU A 301 5.54 1.79 2.57
CA LEU A 301 5.30 0.78 3.61
C LEU A 301 3.80 0.42 3.74
N LYS A 302 2.88 1.38 3.51
CA LYS A 302 1.45 1.08 3.40
C LYS A 302 1.15 0.14 2.22
N PHE A 303 1.83 0.32 1.08
CA PHE A 303 1.72 -0.61 -0.05
C PHE A 303 2.32 -1.99 0.27
N VAL A 304 3.45 -2.02 0.97
CA VAL A 304 4.07 -3.28 1.43
C VAL A 304 3.12 -4.11 2.29
N LYS A 305 2.26 -3.49 3.11
CA LYS A 305 1.25 -4.21 3.90
C LYS A 305 0.25 -4.99 3.04
N LEU A 306 0.02 -4.57 1.81
CA LEU A 306 -0.94 -5.19 0.90
C LEU A 306 -0.37 -6.42 0.15
N VAL A 307 0.96 -6.61 0.17
CA VAL A 307 1.67 -7.66 -0.60
C VAL A 307 1.58 -9.05 0.04
#